data_c3327c12258368eb783a46dd4c5b5bf7
#
_entry.id   c3327c12258368eb783a46dd4c5b5bf7
#
_cell.length_a   1.000
_cell.length_b   1.000
_cell.length_c   1.000
_cell.angle_alpha   90.00
_cell.angle_beta   90.00
_cell.angle_gamma   90.00
#
_symmetry.space_group_name_H-M   'P 1'
#
loop_
_entity.id
_entity.type
_entity.pdbx_description
1 polymer ?
#
loop_
_entity_poly.entity_id
_entity_poly.type
_entity_poly.pdbx_seq_one_letter_code
_entity_poly.pdbx_strand_id
1 'polypeptide(L)'
;LFDFFARRAIPGVEAADRATYRRTIRAGDRVGTVSVAAGPRDALLLTVEGCGVEGLPEILARARRLLDLGGDPLAVDETLCRDPMLQPLVARRPGLRLPGSWDFFELAVRAVLGQQVTVAAARTLAHRLVERCGTAATGGNSQLTRLFPTAAAIAAADLGGLGITGARAAT
;
A
#
# COMPACT_ATOMS: atom_id res chain seq x y z
N LEU A 1 -1.51 -2.43 12.34
CA LEU A 1 -1.37 -2.57 10.89
C LEU A 1 -2.17 -1.48 10.15
N PHE A 2 -3.48 -1.33 10.38
CA PHE A 2 -4.32 -0.34 9.68
C PHE A 2 -3.89 1.12 9.93
N ASP A 3 -3.45 1.48 11.13
CA ASP A 3 -2.90 2.81 11.42
C ASP A 3 -1.63 3.12 10.59
N PHE A 4 -0.84 2.11 10.26
CA PHE A 4 0.32 2.28 9.38
C PHE A 4 -0.13 2.66 7.96
N PHE A 5 -1.14 1.97 7.42
CA PHE A 5 -1.70 2.27 6.11
C PHE A 5 -2.39 3.62 6.08
N ALA A 6 -3.19 3.96 7.10
CA ALA A 6 -3.91 5.22 7.17
C ALA A 6 -2.98 6.45 7.04
N ARG A 7 -1.81 6.39 7.68
CA ARG A 7 -0.81 7.49 7.59
C ARG A 7 -0.15 7.58 6.21
N ARG A 8 -0.15 6.51 5.42
CA ARG A 8 0.59 6.37 4.14
C ARG A 8 -0.30 6.24 2.92
N ALA A 9 -1.60 6.09 3.11
CA ALA A 9 -2.57 5.94 2.03
C ALA A 9 -2.51 7.12 1.06
N ILE A 10 -2.34 6.84 -0.22
CA ILE A 10 -2.35 7.84 -1.29
C ILE A 10 -3.82 8.14 -1.64
N PRO A 11 -4.29 9.38 -1.43
CA PRO A 11 -5.65 9.76 -1.82
C PRO A 11 -5.93 9.43 -3.28
N GLY A 12 -7.12 8.95 -3.56
CA GLY A 12 -7.54 8.50 -4.89
C GLY A 12 -7.18 7.03 -5.19
N VAL A 13 -6.06 6.51 -4.68
CA VAL A 13 -5.62 5.12 -4.87
C VAL A 13 -5.93 4.26 -3.65
N GLU A 14 -5.74 4.81 -2.47
CA GLU A 14 -5.90 4.11 -1.20
C GLU A 14 -6.74 4.92 -0.23
N ALA A 15 -7.50 4.21 0.58
CA ALA A 15 -8.20 4.74 1.73
C ALA A 15 -8.05 3.77 2.90
N ALA A 16 -7.72 4.27 4.08
CA ALA A 16 -7.62 3.44 5.27
C ALA A 16 -8.06 4.21 6.51
N ASP A 17 -8.64 3.48 7.42
CA ASP A 17 -8.98 3.90 8.78
C ASP A 17 -8.46 2.87 9.80
N ARG A 18 -8.96 2.89 11.04
CA ARG A 18 -8.52 1.94 12.08
C ARG A 18 -8.99 0.52 11.89
N ALA A 19 -10.03 0.30 11.07
CA ALA A 19 -10.70 -0.97 10.90
C ALA A 19 -10.55 -1.55 9.50
N THR A 20 -10.31 -0.71 8.50
CA THR A 20 -10.30 -1.10 7.10
C THR A 20 -9.13 -0.49 6.32
N TYR A 21 -8.68 -1.21 5.31
CA TYR A 21 -7.81 -0.71 4.25
C TYR A 21 -8.45 -1.04 2.90
N ARG A 22 -8.48 -0.08 2.02
CA ARG A 22 -9.08 -0.21 0.68
C ARG A 22 -8.14 0.39 -0.37
N ARG A 23 -8.13 -0.20 -1.55
CA ARG A 23 -7.39 0.36 -2.68
C ARG A 23 -7.99 -0.01 -4.02
N THR A 24 -7.68 0.82 -5.03
CA THR A 24 -7.87 0.46 -6.44
C THR A 24 -6.82 -0.56 -6.86
N ILE A 25 -7.21 -1.45 -7.75
CA ILE A 25 -6.32 -2.46 -8.33
C ILE A 25 -6.57 -2.61 -9.83
N ARG A 26 -5.55 -3.10 -10.54
CA ARG A 26 -5.66 -3.65 -11.88
C ARG A 26 -5.37 -5.14 -11.82
N ALA A 27 -6.25 -5.95 -12.40
CA ALA A 27 -6.09 -7.39 -12.56
C ALA A 27 -6.34 -7.73 -14.04
N GLY A 28 -5.25 -7.97 -14.79
CA GLY A 28 -5.30 -8.01 -16.25
C GLY A 28 -5.83 -6.69 -16.81
N ASP A 29 -6.84 -6.77 -17.68
CA ASP A 29 -7.47 -5.58 -18.28
C ASP A 29 -8.60 -4.98 -17.42
N ARG A 30 -8.93 -5.62 -16.29
CA ARG A 30 -10.00 -5.15 -15.41
C ARG A 30 -9.47 -4.22 -14.32
N VAL A 31 -10.26 -3.21 -14.01
CA VAL A 31 -10.07 -2.29 -12.91
C VAL A 31 -11.09 -2.62 -11.83
N GLY A 32 -10.65 -2.70 -10.60
CA GLY A 32 -11.51 -2.99 -9.48
C GLY A 32 -10.96 -2.42 -8.17
N THR A 33 -11.53 -2.87 -7.08
CA THR A 33 -11.11 -2.51 -5.73
C THR A 33 -10.89 -3.75 -4.88
N VAL A 34 -9.99 -3.64 -3.92
CA VAL A 34 -9.89 -4.57 -2.80
C VAL A 34 -10.12 -3.82 -1.50
N SER A 35 -10.78 -4.46 -0.57
CA SER A 35 -10.87 -4.00 0.81
C SER A 35 -10.47 -5.11 1.77
N VAL A 36 -9.80 -4.74 2.84
CA VAL A 36 -9.38 -5.63 3.92
C VAL A 36 -9.94 -5.10 5.22
N ALA A 37 -10.60 -5.96 5.97
CA ALA A 37 -11.12 -5.66 7.30
C ALA A 37 -10.80 -6.81 8.27
N ALA A 38 -10.88 -6.53 9.57
CA ALA A 38 -10.84 -7.60 10.56
C ALA A 38 -12.07 -8.51 10.40
N GLY A 39 -11.82 -9.79 10.37
CA GLY A 39 -12.85 -10.83 10.33
C GLY A 39 -12.96 -11.57 11.67
N PRO A 40 -13.83 -12.56 11.75
CA PRO A 40 -13.98 -13.41 12.94
C PRO A 40 -12.75 -14.33 13.13
N ARG A 41 -12.51 -14.76 14.37
CA ARG A 41 -11.46 -15.75 14.72
C ARG A 41 -10.05 -15.33 14.26
N ASP A 42 -9.68 -14.07 14.49
CA ASP A 42 -8.38 -13.49 14.12
C ASP A 42 -8.04 -13.57 12.62
N ALA A 43 -9.07 -13.74 11.77
CA ALA A 43 -8.93 -13.72 10.33
C ALA A 43 -9.03 -12.29 9.77
N LEU A 44 -8.55 -12.13 8.54
CA LEU A 44 -8.81 -10.93 7.74
C LEU A 44 -9.81 -11.27 6.63
N LEU A 45 -10.80 -10.42 6.46
CA LEU A 45 -11.75 -10.49 5.36
C LEU A 45 -11.24 -9.66 4.19
N LEU A 46 -11.00 -10.32 3.06
CA LEU A 46 -10.66 -9.65 1.79
C LEU A 46 -11.90 -9.65 0.90
N THR A 47 -12.37 -8.46 0.53
CA THR A 47 -13.43 -8.27 -0.46
C THR A 47 -12.82 -7.74 -1.76
N VAL A 48 -13.19 -8.31 -2.90
CA VAL A 48 -12.73 -7.94 -4.24
C VAL A 48 -13.93 -7.57 -5.09
N GLU A 49 -13.89 -6.40 -5.71
CA GLU A 49 -14.96 -5.88 -6.57
C GLU A 49 -14.39 -5.46 -7.93
N GLY A 50 -15.18 -5.64 -9.01
CA GLY A 50 -14.82 -5.22 -10.35
C GLY A 50 -13.81 -6.11 -11.09
N CYS A 51 -13.19 -7.08 -10.41
CA CYS A 51 -12.25 -8.05 -11.01
C CYS A 51 -12.94 -9.40 -11.23
N GLY A 52 -12.52 -10.12 -12.28
CA GLY A 52 -12.96 -11.49 -12.50
C GLY A 52 -12.30 -12.48 -11.53
N VAL A 53 -12.85 -13.68 -11.48
CA VAL A 53 -12.31 -14.78 -10.65
C VAL A 53 -10.90 -15.21 -11.08
N GLU A 54 -10.57 -15.00 -12.35
CA GLU A 54 -9.26 -15.30 -12.94
C GLU A 54 -8.12 -14.50 -12.27
N GLY A 55 -8.41 -13.30 -11.78
CA GLY A 55 -7.45 -12.42 -11.09
C GLY A 55 -7.24 -12.77 -9.61
N LEU A 56 -8.11 -13.60 -9.01
CA LEU A 56 -8.08 -13.87 -7.57
C LEU A 56 -6.75 -14.44 -7.05
N PRO A 57 -6.08 -15.40 -7.72
CA PRO A 57 -4.81 -15.93 -7.23
C PRO A 57 -3.74 -14.84 -7.07
N GLU A 58 -3.61 -13.95 -8.05
CA GLU A 58 -2.67 -12.83 -8.00
C GLU A 58 -3.06 -11.82 -6.91
N ILE A 59 -4.34 -11.46 -6.83
CA ILE A 59 -4.86 -10.54 -5.82
C ILE A 59 -4.59 -11.08 -4.41
N LEU A 60 -4.84 -12.37 -4.17
CA LEU A 60 -4.56 -13.03 -2.90
C LEU A 60 -3.06 -13.02 -2.56
N ALA A 61 -2.20 -13.32 -3.54
CA ALA A 61 -0.76 -13.30 -3.35
C ALA A 61 -0.26 -11.89 -2.97
N ARG A 62 -0.76 -10.86 -3.66
CA ARG A 62 -0.45 -9.44 -3.36
C ARG A 62 -0.97 -9.02 -1.99
N ALA A 63 -2.20 -9.40 -1.63
CA ALA A 63 -2.78 -9.10 -0.33
C ALA A 63 -1.99 -9.78 0.81
N ARG A 64 -1.61 -11.07 0.65
CA ARG A 64 -0.78 -11.79 1.62
C ARG A 64 0.57 -11.10 1.83
N ARG A 65 1.22 -10.64 0.77
CA ARG A 65 2.48 -9.91 0.85
C ARG A 65 2.31 -8.54 1.52
N LEU A 66 1.28 -7.77 1.12
CA LEU A 66 0.99 -6.45 1.69
C LEU A 66 0.78 -6.51 3.21
N LEU A 67 0.13 -7.58 3.67
CA LEU A 67 -0.28 -7.76 5.06
C LEU A 67 0.69 -8.63 5.88
N ASP A 68 1.80 -9.06 5.26
CA ASP A 68 2.80 -9.96 5.88
C ASP A 68 2.18 -11.25 6.45
N LEU A 69 1.27 -11.88 5.67
CA LEU A 69 0.60 -13.10 6.12
C LEU A 69 1.41 -14.37 5.88
N GLY A 70 2.57 -14.26 5.25
CA GLY A 70 3.49 -15.38 5.03
C GLY A 70 4.47 -15.60 6.17
N GLY A 71 4.69 -14.60 7.01
CA GLY A 71 5.60 -14.69 8.15
C GLY A 71 4.95 -15.35 9.35
N ASP A 72 5.76 -16.04 10.16
CA ASP A 72 5.39 -16.56 11.47
C ASP A 72 5.70 -15.51 12.55
N PRO A 73 4.70 -14.79 13.06
CA PRO A 73 4.93 -13.74 14.05
C PRO A 73 5.42 -14.30 15.39
N LEU A 74 5.09 -15.54 15.74
CA LEU A 74 5.55 -16.14 17.00
C LEU A 74 7.04 -16.42 16.95
N ALA A 75 7.55 -16.98 15.85
CA ALA A 75 8.98 -17.22 15.68
C ALA A 75 9.78 -15.89 15.65
N VAL A 76 9.21 -14.83 15.10
CA VAL A 76 9.79 -13.48 15.13
C VAL A 76 9.83 -12.95 16.56
N ASP A 77 8.72 -13.01 17.29
CA ASP A 77 8.62 -12.56 18.68
C ASP A 77 9.60 -13.33 19.58
N GLU A 78 9.68 -14.65 19.48
CA GLU A 78 10.63 -15.48 20.21
C GLU A 78 12.09 -15.07 19.94
N THR A 79 12.41 -14.76 18.69
CA THR A 79 13.76 -14.33 18.30
C THR A 79 14.10 -12.97 18.90
N LEU A 80 13.18 -12.00 18.78
CA LEU A 80 13.37 -10.64 19.29
C LEU A 80 13.40 -10.59 20.82
N CYS A 81 12.64 -11.46 21.50
CA CYS A 81 12.63 -11.55 22.96
C CYS A 81 13.96 -12.05 23.58
N ARG A 82 14.89 -12.58 22.78
CA ARG A 82 16.24 -12.94 23.24
C ARG A 82 17.09 -11.70 23.57
N ASP A 83 16.73 -10.54 23.00
CA ASP A 83 17.37 -9.27 23.33
C ASP A 83 16.62 -8.60 24.49
N PRO A 84 17.29 -8.33 25.63
CA PRO A 84 16.66 -7.69 26.81
C PRO A 84 16.09 -6.30 26.52
N MET A 85 16.59 -5.58 25.51
CA MET A 85 16.07 -4.25 25.14
C MET A 85 14.80 -4.37 24.31
N LEU A 86 14.66 -5.43 23.50
CA LEU A 86 13.51 -5.64 22.63
C LEU A 86 12.36 -6.37 23.34
N GLN A 87 12.66 -7.24 24.29
CA GLN A 87 11.69 -8.02 25.05
C GLN A 87 10.49 -7.20 25.57
N PRO A 88 10.68 -6.05 26.27
CA PRO A 88 9.55 -5.25 26.77
C PRO A 88 8.75 -4.58 25.64
N LEU A 89 9.35 -4.37 24.47
CA LEU A 89 8.66 -3.82 23.31
C LEU A 89 7.77 -4.87 22.65
N VAL A 90 8.26 -6.09 22.48
CA VAL A 90 7.52 -7.24 21.97
C VAL A 90 6.34 -7.57 22.91
N ALA A 91 6.58 -7.61 24.23
CA ALA A 91 5.52 -7.87 25.20
C ALA A 91 4.35 -6.86 25.13
N ARG A 92 4.62 -5.62 24.74
CA ARG A 92 3.58 -4.59 24.57
C ARG A 92 2.79 -4.76 23.28
N ARG A 93 3.34 -5.40 22.26
CA ARG A 93 2.74 -5.56 20.92
C ARG A 93 3.13 -6.92 20.33
N PRO A 94 2.65 -8.03 20.89
CA PRO A 94 2.96 -9.35 20.37
C PRO A 94 2.37 -9.51 18.97
N GLY A 95 3.02 -10.32 18.14
CA GLY A 95 2.55 -10.62 16.80
C GLY A 95 2.64 -9.45 15.83
N LEU A 96 3.58 -8.52 16.04
CA LEU A 96 3.77 -7.37 15.15
C LEU A 96 4.19 -7.84 13.76
N ARG A 97 3.43 -7.41 12.73
CA ARG A 97 3.73 -7.71 11.33
C ARG A 97 4.34 -6.49 10.64
N LEU A 98 5.25 -6.76 9.70
CA LEU A 98 5.88 -5.73 8.88
C LEU A 98 5.11 -5.58 7.56
N PRO A 99 4.34 -4.50 7.36
CA PRO A 99 3.60 -4.31 6.12
C PRO A 99 4.52 -4.31 4.90
N GLY A 100 4.16 -5.11 3.90
CA GLY A 100 4.82 -5.11 2.61
C GLY A 100 4.23 -4.09 1.62
N SER A 101 4.30 -4.40 0.33
CA SER A 101 3.72 -3.56 -0.73
C SER A 101 2.76 -4.35 -1.60
N TRP A 102 1.80 -3.64 -2.19
CA TRP A 102 0.91 -4.21 -3.21
C TRP A 102 1.67 -4.48 -4.50
N ASP A 103 2.50 -3.53 -4.91
CA ASP A 103 3.26 -3.56 -6.16
C ASP A 103 4.68 -3.05 -5.92
N PHE A 104 5.68 -3.69 -6.53
CA PHE A 104 7.10 -3.34 -6.33
C PHE A 104 7.49 -2.05 -7.05
N PHE A 105 6.90 -1.76 -8.21
CA PHE A 105 7.14 -0.49 -8.90
C PHE A 105 6.58 0.68 -8.08
N GLU A 106 5.34 0.54 -7.60
CA GLU A 106 4.76 1.53 -6.68
C GLU A 106 5.64 1.74 -5.44
N LEU A 107 6.15 0.65 -4.85
CA LEU A 107 7.05 0.73 -3.70
C LEU A 107 8.33 1.52 -4.02
N ALA A 108 8.96 1.24 -5.17
CA ALA A 108 10.18 1.94 -5.60
C ALA A 108 9.92 3.43 -5.79
N VAL A 109 8.83 3.81 -6.47
CA VAL A 109 8.43 5.22 -6.63
C VAL A 109 8.19 5.88 -5.28
N ARG A 110 7.46 5.22 -4.36
CA ARG A 110 7.24 5.74 -3.00
C ARG A 110 8.55 5.92 -2.22
N ALA A 111 9.50 5.00 -2.39
CA ALA A 111 10.81 5.09 -1.74
C ALA A 111 11.62 6.30 -2.25
N VAL A 112 11.62 6.52 -3.56
CA VAL A 112 12.28 7.69 -4.17
C VAL A 112 11.63 9.00 -3.70
N LEU A 113 10.29 9.10 -3.74
CA LEU A 113 9.56 10.28 -3.29
C LEU A 113 9.71 10.54 -1.78
N GLY A 114 9.92 9.48 -1.00
CA GLY A 114 10.07 9.52 0.46
C GLY A 114 11.47 9.87 0.97
N GLN A 115 12.46 9.96 0.09
CA GLN A 115 13.83 10.27 0.52
C GLN A 115 13.92 11.67 1.16
N GLN A 116 14.48 11.73 2.37
CA GLN A 116 14.75 12.97 3.12
C GLN A 116 13.53 13.90 3.31
N VAL A 117 12.33 13.34 3.34
CA VAL A 117 11.09 14.08 3.62
C VAL A 117 10.24 13.35 4.66
N THR A 118 9.30 14.06 5.27
CA THR A 118 8.36 13.44 6.20
C THR A 118 7.38 12.51 5.46
N VAL A 119 6.78 11.55 6.19
CA VAL A 119 5.75 10.66 5.63
C VAL A 119 4.58 11.44 5.03
N ALA A 120 4.18 12.54 5.67
CA ALA A 120 3.11 13.40 5.17
C ALA A 120 3.50 14.08 3.84
N ALA A 121 4.73 14.59 3.73
CA ALA A 121 5.24 15.19 2.50
C ALA A 121 5.36 14.15 1.37
N ALA A 122 5.90 12.95 1.66
CA ALA A 122 5.98 11.85 0.70
C ALA A 122 4.58 11.45 0.17
N ARG A 123 3.58 11.36 1.07
CA ARG A 123 2.18 11.10 0.70
C ARG A 123 1.63 12.19 -0.22
N THR A 124 1.91 13.46 0.06
CA THR A 124 1.48 14.59 -0.78
C THR A 124 2.12 14.53 -2.17
N LEU A 125 3.42 14.22 -2.26
CA LEU A 125 4.10 14.06 -3.54
C LEU A 125 3.53 12.90 -4.35
N ALA A 126 3.31 11.75 -3.70
CA ALA A 126 2.69 10.58 -4.34
C ALA A 126 1.26 10.88 -4.83
N HIS A 127 0.47 11.63 -4.06
CA HIS A 127 -0.87 12.06 -4.49
C HIS A 127 -0.80 12.96 -5.73
N ARG A 128 0.09 13.96 -5.75
CA ARG A 128 0.26 14.84 -6.92
C ARG A 128 0.71 14.06 -8.16
N LEU A 129 1.59 13.08 -7.99
CA LEU A 129 2.00 12.18 -9.07
C LEU A 129 0.81 11.38 -9.61
N VAL A 130 -0.02 10.81 -8.73
CA VAL A 130 -1.23 10.06 -9.11
C VAL A 130 -2.23 10.97 -9.83
N GLU A 131 -2.45 12.19 -9.37
CA GLU A 131 -3.34 13.14 -10.06
C GLU A 131 -2.82 13.49 -11.47
N ARG A 132 -1.50 13.62 -11.64
CA ARG A 132 -0.88 13.94 -12.92
C ARG A 132 -0.86 12.78 -13.91
N CYS A 133 -0.51 11.58 -13.44
CA CYS A 133 -0.17 10.44 -14.30
C CYS A 133 -1.08 9.22 -14.09
N GLY A 134 -1.90 9.19 -13.01
CA GLY A 134 -2.76 8.07 -12.69
C GLY A 134 -3.96 7.96 -13.64
N THR A 135 -4.33 6.71 -13.97
CA THR A 135 -5.53 6.44 -14.77
C THR A 135 -6.77 6.52 -13.89
N ALA A 136 -7.87 7.08 -14.42
CA ALA A 136 -9.15 7.06 -13.71
C ALA A 136 -9.59 5.63 -13.43
N ALA A 137 -10.05 5.37 -12.20
CA ALA A 137 -10.66 4.10 -11.81
C ALA A 137 -12.18 4.26 -11.91
N THR A 138 -12.81 3.49 -12.81
CA THR A 138 -14.26 3.44 -12.95
C THR A 138 -14.83 2.40 -11.99
N GLY A 139 -15.89 2.74 -11.25
CA GLY A 139 -16.62 1.79 -10.39
C GLY A 139 -16.20 1.75 -8.92
N GLY A 140 -15.24 2.58 -8.50
CA GLY A 140 -14.90 2.74 -7.08
C GLY A 140 -15.85 3.65 -6.31
N ASN A 141 -15.72 3.66 -4.98
CA ASN A 141 -16.40 4.68 -4.17
C ASN A 141 -15.73 6.05 -4.37
N SER A 142 -16.33 7.11 -3.83
CA SER A 142 -15.87 8.51 -4.00
C SER A 142 -14.42 8.78 -3.53
N GLN A 143 -13.82 7.87 -2.77
CA GLN A 143 -12.44 7.99 -2.26
C GLN A 143 -11.39 7.26 -3.12
N LEU A 144 -11.82 6.33 -4.00
CA LEU A 144 -10.97 5.47 -4.81
C LEU A 144 -11.22 5.78 -6.29
N THR A 145 -10.58 6.82 -6.79
CA THR A 145 -10.87 7.44 -8.09
C THR A 145 -9.78 7.23 -9.12
N ARG A 146 -8.60 6.76 -8.70
CA ARG A 146 -7.41 6.62 -9.54
C ARG A 146 -6.71 5.28 -9.32
N LEU A 147 -6.11 4.76 -10.38
CA LEU A 147 -5.05 3.74 -10.27
C LEU A 147 -3.70 4.41 -10.09
N PHE A 148 -2.79 3.75 -9.36
CA PHE A 148 -1.38 4.17 -9.34
C PHE A 148 -0.83 4.14 -10.77
N PRO A 149 -0.05 5.16 -11.19
CA PRO A 149 0.43 5.26 -12.56
C PRO A 149 1.42 4.14 -12.91
N THR A 150 1.43 3.73 -14.17
CA THR A 150 2.41 2.81 -14.71
C THR A 150 3.76 3.50 -14.93
N ALA A 151 4.84 2.71 -15.06
CA ALA A 151 6.16 3.24 -15.41
C ALA A 151 6.14 4.05 -16.71
N ALA A 152 5.45 3.56 -17.73
CA ALA A 152 5.30 4.26 -19.00
C ALA A 152 4.56 5.61 -18.85
N ALA A 153 3.52 5.66 -18.02
CA ALA A 153 2.78 6.90 -17.77
C ALA A 153 3.64 7.94 -17.04
N ILE A 154 4.47 7.51 -16.08
CA ILE A 154 5.39 8.42 -15.37
C ILE A 154 6.50 8.90 -16.32
N ALA A 155 7.09 8.01 -17.12
CA ALA A 155 8.16 8.35 -18.06
C ALA A 155 7.71 9.33 -19.16
N ALA A 156 6.44 9.28 -19.56
CA ALA A 156 5.88 10.17 -20.57
C ALA A 156 5.39 11.52 -20.02
N ALA A 157 5.32 11.69 -18.69
CA ALA A 157 4.72 12.86 -18.08
C ALA A 157 5.76 13.95 -17.79
N ASP A 158 5.31 15.21 -17.92
CA ASP A 158 6.04 16.33 -17.33
C ASP A 158 5.82 16.34 -15.80
N LEU A 159 6.88 16.06 -15.06
CA LEU A 159 6.91 16.06 -13.59
C LEU A 159 7.22 17.44 -12.99
N GLY A 160 7.38 18.46 -13.83
CA GLY A 160 7.58 19.84 -13.39
C GLY A 160 6.41 20.33 -12.52
N GLY A 161 6.72 21.15 -11.52
CA GLY A 161 5.72 21.73 -10.62
C GLY A 161 5.10 20.79 -9.59
N LEU A 162 5.44 19.48 -9.58
CA LEU A 162 4.94 18.55 -8.57
C LEU A 162 5.63 18.70 -7.20
N GLY A 163 6.71 19.48 -7.12
CA GLY A 163 7.55 19.58 -5.91
C GLY A 163 8.56 18.43 -5.80
N ILE A 164 8.73 17.66 -6.87
CA ILE A 164 9.76 16.63 -6.99
C ILE A 164 11.04 17.29 -7.46
N THR A 165 12.15 17.11 -6.74
CA THR A 165 13.45 17.69 -7.16
C THR A 165 13.92 17.04 -8.45
N GLY A 166 14.69 17.78 -9.27
CA GLY A 166 15.21 17.26 -10.54
C GLY A 166 15.98 15.94 -10.41
N ALA A 167 16.77 15.78 -9.35
CA ALA A 167 17.47 14.52 -9.07
C ALA A 167 16.52 13.34 -8.87
N ARG A 168 15.37 13.53 -8.20
CA ARG A 168 14.36 12.46 -8.02
C ARG A 168 13.53 12.20 -9.26
N ALA A 169 13.36 13.21 -10.12
CA ALA A 169 12.63 13.04 -11.37
C ALA A 169 13.45 12.29 -12.42
N ALA A 170 14.78 12.28 -12.28
CA ALA A 170 15.71 11.61 -13.19
C ALA A 170 16.00 10.15 -12.79
N THR A 171 15.55 9.71 -11.61
CA THR A 171 15.67 8.32 -11.12
C THR A 171 14.56 7.43 -11.67
#